data_7858ea131190e67d0bd32d02007814ee
#
_entry.id   7858ea131190e67d0bd32d02007814ee
#
_cell.length_a   1.000
_cell.length_b   1.000
_cell.length_c   1.000
_cell.angle_alpha   90.00
_cell.angle_beta   90.00
_cell.angle_gamma   90.00
#
_symmetry.space_group_name_H-M   'P 1'
#
loop_
_entity.id
_entity.type
_entity.pdbx_description
1 polymer ?
#
loop_
_entity_poly.entity_id
_entity_poly.type
_entity_poly.pdbx_seq_one_letter_code
_entity_poly.pdbx_strand_id
1 'polypeptide(L)'
;MSILGVTLVLFLLGIIGWLVINANKLGDYFKENVEVRAYLRGDLNPKDSLALMNYITTKPYVKSIQYVSKEEGKKIYMEEENEDWSKVLDENPLPNAIYFKIKRQYVQVDSMKAIQADIESQTYVSDVKYPAALVDKLNKNIRSVSIGLLILVIVISIVVIF
;
A
#
# COMPACT_ATOMS: atom_id res chain seq x y z
N MET A 1 0.96 6.68 -47.99
CA MET A 1 1.26 5.98 -46.73
C MET A 1 1.35 4.49 -46.98
N SER A 2 2.40 3.85 -46.50
CA SER A 2 2.58 2.40 -46.65
C SER A 2 1.68 1.66 -45.63
N ILE A 3 0.97 0.62 -46.06
CA ILE A 3 0.15 -0.27 -45.23
C ILE A 3 0.98 -0.78 -44.05
N LEU A 4 2.27 -1.06 -44.27
CA LEU A 4 3.23 -1.45 -43.24
C LEU A 4 3.36 -0.39 -42.12
N GLY A 5 3.36 0.89 -42.45
CA GLY A 5 3.46 1.96 -41.44
C GLY A 5 2.22 2.02 -40.53
N VAL A 6 1.04 1.94 -41.11
CA VAL A 6 -0.23 1.94 -40.34
C VAL A 6 -0.33 0.71 -39.42
N THR A 7 0.05 -0.46 -39.96
CA THR A 7 0.03 -1.71 -39.16
C THR A 7 0.99 -1.64 -37.98
N LEU A 8 2.20 -1.11 -38.19
CA LEU A 8 3.19 -0.94 -37.12
C LEU A 8 2.68 0.00 -36.01
N VAL A 9 2.06 1.12 -36.40
CA VAL A 9 1.50 2.09 -35.43
C VAL A 9 0.38 1.48 -34.63
N LEU A 10 -0.57 0.76 -35.25
CA LEU A 10 -1.66 0.09 -34.55
C LEU A 10 -1.14 -1.00 -33.59
N PHE A 11 -0.11 -1.74 -33.98
CA PHE A 11 0.55 -2.74 -33.16
C PHE A 11 1.19 -2.12 -31.91
N LEU A 12 1.92 -1.01 -32.08
CA LEU A 12 2.53 -0.29 -30.95
C LEU A 12 1.48 0.29 -30.02
N LEU A 13 0.39 0.86 -30.54
CA LEU A 13 -0.74 1.33 -29.73
C LEU A 13 -1.39 0.19 -28.93
N GLY A 14 -1.51 -1.00 -29.50
CA GLY A 14 -2.01 -2.19 -28.82
C GLY A 14 -1.12 -2.61 -27.65
N ILE A 15 0.20 -2.64 -27.86
CA ILE A 15 1.18 -2.95 -26.80
C ILE A 15 1.11 -1.92 -25.67
N ILE A 16 1.08 -0.63 -26.02
CA ILE A 16 1.00 0.46 -25.05
C ILE A 16 -0.28 0.35 -24.23
N GLY A 17 -1.44 0.16 -24.87
CA GLY A 17 -2.71 -0.02 -24.19
C GLY A 17 -2.68 -1.21 -23.22
N TRP A 18 -2.11 -2.34 -23.65
CA TRP A 18 -1.93 -3.52 -22.82
C TRP A 18 -1.03 -3.24 -21.58
N LEU A 19 0.10 -2.55 -21.79
CA LEU A 19 1.01 -2.17 -20.69
C LEU A 19 0.33 -1.27 -19.68
N VAL A 20 -0.47 -0.28 -20.11
CA VAL A 20 -1.20 0.64 -19.23
C VAL A 20 -2.18 -0.12 -18.33
N ILE A 21 -2.99 -0.98 -18.95
CA ILE A 21 -4.00 -1.74 -18.20
C ILE A 21 -3.34 -2.64 -17.16
N ASN A 22 -2.22 -3.27 -17.51
CA ASN A 22 -1.51 -4.14 -16.57
C ASN A 22 -0.76 -3.36 -15.47
N ALA A 23 -0.18 -2.19 -15.79
CA ALA A 23 0.44 -1.32 -14.79
C ALA A 23 -0.56 -0.81 -13.75
N ASN A 24 -1.77 -0.43 -14.18
CA ASN A 24 -2.83 -0.02 -13.27
C ASN A 24 -3.29 -1.18 -12.36
N LYS A 25 -3.49 -2.38 -12.92
CA LYS A 25 -3.84 -3.56 -12.13
C LYS A 25 -2.78 -3.90 -11.09
N LEU A 26 -1.50 -3.80 -11.46
CA LEU A 26 -0.39 -4.03 -10.56
C LEU A 26 -0.35 -2.97 -9.45
N GLY A 27 -0.56 -1.70 -9.78
CA GLY A 27 -0.68 -0.61 -8.81
C GLY A 27 -1.85 -0.82 -7.84
N ASP A 28 -3.00 -1.23 -8.35
CA ASP A 28 -4.18 -1.57 -7.54
C ASP A 28 -3.90 -2.76 -6.60
N TYR A 29 -3.24 -3.81 -7.09
CA TYR A 29 -2.83 -4.95 -6.28
C TYR A 29 -1.93 -4.53 -5.11
N PHE A 30 -0.92 -3.68 -5.36
CA PHE A 30 -0.07 -3.19 -4.28
C PHE A 30 -0.84 -2.31 -3.29
N LYS A 31 -1.73 -1.43 -3.76
CA LYS A 31 -2.58 -0.61 -2.88
C LYS A 31 -3.48 -1.46 -1.99
N GLU A 32 -4.06 -2.54 -2.52
CA GLU A 32 -4.93 -3.44 -1.75
C GLU A 32 -4.20 -4.23 -0.66
N ASN A 33 -2.88 -4.32 -0.75
CA ASN A 33 -2.03 -4.99 0.23
C ASN A 33 -1.30 -4.03 1.18
N VAL A 34 -1.56 -2.73 1.09
CA VAL A 34 -1.03 -1.78 2.09
C VAL A 34 -1.61 -2.09 3.46
N GLU A 35 -0.72 -2.40 4.38
CA GLU A 35 -1.02 -2.72 5.77
C GLU A 35 -0.56 -1.60 6.69
N VAL A 36 -1.38 -1.27 7.67
CA VAL A 36 -1.06 -0.36 8.75
C VAL A 36 -0.90 -1.18 10.02
N ARG A 37 0.15 -0.90 10.78
CA ARG A 37 0.52 -1.57 12.02
C ARG A 37 0.40 -0.59 13.17
N ALA A 38 -0.62 -0.75 14.01
CA ALA A 38 -0.82 0.02 15.22
C ALA A 38 -0.21 -0.74 16.40
N TYR A 39 0.91 -0.27 16.92
CA TYR A 39 1.58 -0.85 18.07
C TYR A 39 0.92 -0.39 19.37
N LEU A 40 0.72 -1.33 20.29
CA LEU A 40 -0.01 -1.09 21.54
C LEU A 40 0.94 -0.65 22.67
N ARG A 41 0.42 0.11 23.60
CA ARG A 41 1.15 0.51 24.83
C ARG A 41 1.06 -0.59 25.86
N GLY A 42 2.17 -1.28 26.11
CA GLY A 42 2.24 -2.32 27.14
C GLY A 42 1.31 -3.50 26.87
N ASP A 43 1.08 -4.31 27.88
CA ASP A 43 0.17 -5.44 27.85
C ASP A 43 -1.26 -4.97 28.18
N LEU A 44 -2.04 -4.67 27.14
CA LEU A 44 -3.45 -4.32 27.33
C LEU A 44 -4.25 -5.54 27.79
N ASN A 45 -5.25 -5.28 28.63
CA ASN A 45 -6.21 -6.31 28.94
C ASN A 45 -7.06 -6.64 27.68
N PRO A 46 -7.61 -7.86 27.59
CA PRO A 46 -8.37 -8.29 26.40
C PRO A 46 -9.55 -7.39 26.06
N LYS A 47 -10.16 -6.75 27.07
CA LYS A 47 -11.32 -5.87 26.89
C LYS A 47 -10.92 -4.57 26.15
N ASP A 48 -9.79 -3.97 26.53
CA ASP A 48 -9.31 -2.73 25.91
C ASP A 48 -8.79 -2.98 24.49
N SER A 49 -8.09 -4.11 24.28
CA SER A 49 -7.68 -4.54 22.95
C SER A 49 -8.88 -4.75 22.02
N LEU A 50 -9.94 -5.40 22.51
CA LEU A 50 -11.17 -5.62 21.75
C LEU A 50 -11.90 -4.30 21.44
N ALA A 51 -11.96 -3.38 22.40
CA ALA A 51 -12.57 -2.06 22.20
C ALA A 51 -11.85 -1.28 21.11
N LEU A 52 -10.50 -1.29 21.09
CA LEU A 52 -9.70 -0.65 20.07
C LEU A 52 -9.89 -1.33 18.69
N MET A 53 -9.91 -2.66 18.63
CA MET A 53 -10.20 -3.40 17.40
C MET A 53 -11.59 -3.03 16.85
N ASN A 54 -12.61 -2.97 17.70
CA ASN A 54 -13.95 -2.56 17.30
C ASN A 54 -13.96 -1.12 16.77
N TYR A 55 -13.27 -0.19 17.42
CA TYR A 55 -13.13 1.18 16.94
C TYR A 55 -12.54 1.23 15.54
N ILE A 56 -11.43 0.52 15.31
CA ILE A 56 -10.77 0.48 14.00
C ILE A 56 -11.67 -0.17 12.95
N THR A 57 -12.35 -1.27 13.29
CA THR A 57 -13.23 -2.00 12.37
C THR A 57 -14.40 -1.15 11.85
N THR A 58 -14.91 -0.20 12.64
CA THR A 58 -16.00 0.70 12.21
C THR A 58 -15.55 1.73 11.17
N LYS A 59 -14.26 1.91 10.96
CA LYS A 59 -13.74 2.92 10.02
C LYS A 59 -13.97 2.53 8.56
N PRO A 60 -14.44 3.45 7.72
CA PRO A 60 -14.79 3.15 6.32
C PRO A 60 -13.60 2.74 5.48
N TYR A 61 -12.40 3.10 5.88
CA TYR A 61 -11.15 2.81 5.17
C TYR A 61 -10.58 1.42 5.45
N VAL A 62 -11.07 0.71 6.45
CA VAL A 62 -10.55 -0.61 6.85
C VAL A 62 -11.12 -1.71 5.94
N LYS A 63 -10.22 -2.54 5.38
CA LYS A 63 -10.55 -3.71 4.56
C LYS A 63 -10.56 -5.01 5.39
N SER A 64 -9.55 -5.20 6.22
CA SER A 64 -9.41 -6.34 7.13
C SER A 64 -8.59 -5.93 8.33
N ILE A 65 -8.77 -6.63 9.45
CA ILE A 65 -8.08 -6.35 10.70
C ILE A 65 -7.72 -7.65 11.40
N GLN A 66 -6.58 -7.68 12.07
CA GLN A 66 -6.15 -8.79 12.94
C GLN A 66 -5.38 -8.26 14.14
N TYR A 67 -5.50 -8.97 15.26
CA TYR A 67 -4.64 -8.78 16.41
C TYR A 67 -3.39 -9.64 16.24
N VAL A 68 -2.23 -9.05 16.49
CA VAL A 68 -0.92 -9.71 16.37
C VAL A 68 -0.23 -9.63 17.72
N SER A 69 -0.02 -10.78 18.36
CA SER A 69 0.73 -10.86 19.60
C SER A 69 2.23 -10.56 19.35
N LYS A 70 2.95 -10.19 20.39
CA LYS A 70 4.40 -9.95 20.31
C LYS A 70 5.17 -11.15 19.76
N GLU A 71 4.72 -12.38 20.07
CA GLU A 71 5.34 -13.63 19.56
C GLU A 71 5.07 -13.83 18.07
N GLU A 72 3.85 -13.56 17.63
CA GLU A 72 3.46 -13.60 16.21
C GLU A 72 4.15 -12.48 15.43
N GLY A 73 4.20 -11.28 15.99
CA GLY A 73 4.93 -10.14 15.43
C GLY A 73 6.41 -10.43 15.22
N LYS A 74 7.04 -11.13 16.19
CA LYS A 74 8.43 -11.61 16.04
C LYS A 74 8.59 -12.52 14.82
N LYS A 75 7.70 -13.50 14.65
CA LYS A 75 7.77 -14.42 13.51
C LYS A 75 7.62 -13.69 12.17
N ILE A 76 6.61 -12.82 12.07
CA ILE A 76 6.37 -12.01 10.86
C ILE A 76 7.59 -11.16 10.53
N TYR A 77 8.16 -10.48 11.53
CA TYR A 77 9.34 -9.63 11.31
C TYR A 77 10.56 -10.43 10.81
N MET A 78 10.83 -11.58 11.42
CA MET A 78 11.93 -12.43 11.02
C MET A 78 11.77 -13.00 9.59
N GLU A 79 10.52 -13.26 9.16
CA GLU A 79 10.22 -13.70 7.79
C GLU A 79 10.36 -12.55 6.78
N GLU A 80 9.92 -11.34 7.13
CA GLU A 80 9.97 -10.16 6.24
C GLU A 80 11.41 -9.65 6.03
N GLU A 81 12.19 -9.53 7.10
CA GLU A 81 13.55 -8.97 7.04
C GLU A 81 14.63 -10.02 6.79
N ASN A 82 14.27 -11.30 6.85
CA ASN A 82 15.19 -12.44 6.77
C ASN A 82 16.37 -12.34 7.78
N GLU A 83 16.12 -11.69 8.92
CA GLU A 83 17.07 -11.45 10.01
C GLU A 83 16.60 -12.12 11.30
N ASP A 84 17.43 -12.96 11.88
CA ASP A 84 17.20 -13.59 13.19
C ASP A 84 17.91 -12.81 14.31
N TRP A 85 17.28 -11.73 14.77
CA TRP A 85 17.78 -10.93 15.88
C TRP A 85 17.64 -11.60 17.25
N SER A 86 16.95 -12.74 17.35
CA SER A 86 16.86 -13.50 18.61
C SER A 86 18.21 -14.01 19.10
N LYS A 87 19.22 -14.03 18.22
CA LYS A 87 20.61 -14.35 18.58
C LYS A 87 21.36 -13.19 19.26
N VAL A 88 20.81 -11.98 19.18
CA VAL A 88 21.43 -10.73 19.68
C VAL A 88 20.66 -10.16 20.86
N LEU A 89 19.35 -10.41 20.93
CA LEU A 89 18.47 -9.90 21.98
C LEU A 89 17.89 -11.07 22.78
N ASP A 90 18.07 -11.03 24.10
CA ASP A 90 17.56 -12.06 25.01
C ASP A 90 16.03 -12.02 25.13
N GLU A 91 15.42 -10.83 24.96
CA GLU A 91 13.97 -10.65 25.06
C GLU A 91 13.38 -10.11 23.76
N ASN A 92 12.10 -10.42 23.52
CA ASN A 92 11.34 -9.88 22.38
C ASN A 92 10.98 -8.41 22.64
N PRO A 93 11.57 -7.43 21.89
CA PRO A 93 11.31 -6.01 22.09
C PRO A 93 9.99 -5.54 21.45
N LEU A 94 9.33 -6.40 20.64
CA LEU A 94 8.12 -6.01 19.94
C LEU A 94 6.92 -5.99 20.90
N PRO A 95 6.09 -4.94 20.86
CA PRO A 95 4.81 -4.93 21.56
C PRO A 95 3.75 -5.72 20.80
N ASN A 96 2.63 -5.99 21.46
CA ASN A 96 1.42 -6.42 20.76
C ASN A 96 0.98 -5.33 19.77
N ALA A 97 0.31 -5.72 18.71
CA ALA A 97 -0.12 -4.79 17.66
C ALA A 97 -1.46 -5.17 17.05
N ILE A 98 -2.11 -4.21 16.41
CA ILE A 98 -3.26 -4.43 15.54
C ILE A 98 -2.83 -4.11 14.12
N TYR A 99 -2.87 -5.11 13.24
CA TYR A 99 -2.58 -4.96 11.81
C TYR A 99 -3.89 -4.85 11.06
N PHE A 100 -3.97 -3.88 10.16
CA PHE A 100 -5.16 -3.74 9.33
C PHE A 100 -4.80 -3.26 7.93
N LYS A 101 -5.50 -3.83 6.93
CA LYS A 101 -5.33 -3.44 5.53
C LYS A 101 -6.29 -2.32 5.18
N ILE A 102 -5.83 -1.42 4.31
CA ILE A 102 -6.56 -0.26 3.85
C ILE A 102 -7.23 -0.56 2.50
N LYS A 103 -8.47 -0.09 2.32
CA LYS A 103 -9.12 -0.13 1.01
C LYS A 103 -8.38 0.78 0.04
N ARG A 104 -8.12 0.32 -1.18
CA ARG A 104 -7.28 0.98 -2.20
C ARG A 104 -7.56 2.46 -2.41
N GLN A 105 -8.82 2.86 -2.32
CA GLN A 105 -9.25 4.25 -2.53
C GLN A 105 -8.71 5.24 -1.48
N TYR A 106 -8.35 4.75 -0.30
CA TYR A 106 -7.76 5.53 0.78
C TYR A 106 -6.23 5.46 0.81
N VAL A 107 -5.60 4.66 -0.07
CA VAL A 107 -4.14 4.54 -0.15
C VAL A 107 -3.58 5.71 -0.94
N GLN A 108 -3.62 6.89 -0.32
CA GLN A 108 -3.08 8.16 -0.81
C GLN A 108 -2.32 8.83 0.34
N VAL A 109 -1.29 9.61 0.01
CA VAL A 109 -0.39 10.20 1.01
C VAL A 109 -1.15 10.96 2.10
N ASP A 110 -2.07 11.84 1.73
CA ASP A 110 -2.81 12.66 2.70
C ASP A 110 -3.80 11.83 3.52
N SER A 111 -4.50 10.89 2.89
CA SER A 111 -5.41 9.97 3.58
C SER A 111 -4.66 9.08 4.57
N MET A 112 -3.50 8.55 4.19
CA MET A 112 -2.69 7.70 5.07
C MET A 112 -2.15 8.46 6.28
N LYS A 113 -1.74 9.72 6.10
CA LYS A 113 -1.34 10.60 7.22
C LYS A 113 -2.51 10.87 8.17
N ALA A 114 -3.70 11.14 7.63
CA ALA A 114 -4.89 11.36 8.45
C ALA A 114 -5.30 10.10 9.22
N ILE A 115 -5.22 8.91 8.59
CA ILE A 115 -5.46 7.61 9.22
C ILE A 115 -4.44 7.37 10.33
N GLN A 116 -3.16 7.61 10.07
CA GLN A 116 -2.11 7.49 11.07
C GLN A 116 -2.42 8.36 12.29
N ALA A 117 -2.71 9.64 12.10
CA ALA A 117 -3.01 10.58 13.17
C ALA A 117 -4.28 10.19 13.97
N ASP A 118 -5.34 9.72 13.29
CA ASP A 118 -6.57 9.23 13.94
C ASP A 118 -6.29 8.04 14.87
N ILE A 119 -5.50 7.08 14.40
CA ILE A 119 -5.18 5.87 15.18
C ILE A 119 -4.16 6.18 16.29
N GLU A 120 -3.15 7.00 16.03
CA GLU A 120 -2.17 7.43 17.06
C GLU A 120 -2.82 8.24 18.18
N SER A 121 -3.94 8.91 17.93
CA SER A 121 -4.68 9.65 18.97
C SER A 121 -5.37 8.75 19.98
N GLN A 122 -5.47 7.44 19.72
CA GLN A 122 -6.12 6.51 20.65
C GLN A 122 -5.21 6.22 21.86
N THR A 123 -5.80 6.21 23.05
CA THR A 123 -5.08 6.10 24.34
C THR A 123 -4.14 4.91 24.41
N TYR A 124 -4.52 3.78 23.81
CA TYR A 124 -3.80 2.52 23.90
C TYR A 124 -2.77 2.30 22.77
N VAL A 125 -2.64 3.24 21.84
CA VAL A 125 -1.69 3.16 20.72
C VAL A 125 -0.39 3.89 21.08
N SER A 126 0.75 3.22 20.89
CA SER A 126 2.06 3.81 21.12
C SER A 126 2.64 4.44 19.84
N ASP A 127 2.42 3.79 18.71
CA ASP A 127 2.98 4.19 17.40
C ASP A 127 2.17 3.55 16.28
N VAL A 128 2.14 4.18 15.12
CA VAL A 128 1.48 3.64 13.91
C VAL A 128 2.45 3.67 12.74
N LYS A 129 2.69 2.52 12.13
CA LYS A 129 3.58 2.36 10.98
C LYS A 129 2.80 1.93 9.75
N TYR A 130 3.20 2.45 8.61
CA TYR A 130 2.78 1.98 7.29
C TYR A 130 3.91 2.24 6.28
N PRO A 131 3.95 1.56 5.12
CA PRO A 131 5.01 1.72 4.13
C PRO A 131 4.86 3.04 3.35
N ALA A 132 5.18 4.17 4.00
CA ALA A 132 4.98 5.52 3.45
C ALA A 132 5.71 5.73 2.11
N ALA A 133 6.94 5.21 1.98
CA ALA A 133 7.71 5.30 0.74
C ALA A 133 7.04 4.54 -0.42
N LEU A 134 6.40 3.38 -0.15
CA LEU A 134 5.64 2.63 -1.14
C LEU A 134 4.40 3.42 -1.56
N VAL A 135 3.65 3.96 -0.60
CA VAL A 135 2.44 4.77 -0.86
C VAL A 135 2.78 5.99 -1.73
N ASP A 136 3.86 6.71 -1.42
CA ASP A 136 4.32 7.86 -2.20
C ASP A 136 4.69 7.44 -3.65
N LYS A 137 5.47 6.38 -3.81
CA LYS A 137 5.86 5.86 -5.13
C LYS A 137 4.66 5.39 -5.96
N LEU A 138 3.71 4.67 -5.34
CA LEU A 138 2.49 4.21 -6.03
C LEU A 138 1.67 5.38 -6.55
N ASN A 139 1.53 6.46 -5.77
CA ASN A 139 0.76 7.63 -6.19
C ASN A 139 1.48 8.46 -7.27
N LYS A 140 2.80 8.62 -7.18
CA LYS A 140 3.60 9.35 -8.19
C LYS A 140 3.69 8.60 -9.52
N ASN A 141 3.95 7.30 -9.48
CA ASN A 141 4.13 6.50 -10.70
C ASN A 141 2.86 6.43 -11.56
N ILE A 142 1.69 6.24 -10.95
CA ILE A 142 0.43 6.19 -11.70
C ILE A 142 0.20 7.49 -12.46
N ARG A 143 0.44 8.64 -11.84
CA ARG A 143 0.30 9.95 -12.48
C ARG A 143 1.31 10.16 -13.62
N SER A 144 2.57 9.82 -13.40
CA SER A 144 3.64 9.98 -14.38
C SER A 144 3.44 9.08 -15.61
N VAL A 145 3.04 7.83 -15.40
CA VAL A 145 2.74 6.88 -16.48
C VAL A 145 1.55 7.38 -17.31
N SER A 146 0.49 7.87 -16.69
CA SER A 146 -0.68 8.40 -17.39
C SER A 146 -0.35 9.62 -18.25
N ILE A 147 0.48 10.54 -17.76
CA ILE A 147 0.92 11.73 -18.52
C ILE A 147 1.85 11.33 -19.66
N GLY A 148 2.81 10.44 -19.42
CA GLY A 148 3.73 9.96 -20.45
C GLY A 148 3.01 9.29 -21.63
N LEU A 149 1.97 8.51 -21.32
CA LEU A 149 1.13 7.87 -22.32
C LEU A 149 0.29 8.86 -23.13
N LEU A 150 -0.27 9.88 -22.48
CA LEU A 150 -1.02 10.92 -23.16
C LEU A 150 -0.14 11.67 -24.17
N ILE A 151 1.09 12.00 -23.79
CA ILE A 151 2.07 12.63 -24.68
C ILE A 151 2.40 11.70 -25.85
N LEU A 152 2.63 10.41 -25.60
CA LEU A 152 2.96 9.43 -26.62
C LEU A 152 1.82 9.26 -27.63
N VAL A 153 0.57 9.19 -27.18
CA VAL A 153 -0.62 9.12 -28.05
C VAL A 153 -0.71 10.36 -28.95
N ILE A 154 -0.46 11.55 -28.42
CA ILE A 154 -0.46 12.80 -29.18
C ILE A 154 0.62 12.77 -30.26
N VAL A 155 1.85 12.36 -29.93
CA VAL A 155 2.98 12.27 -30.89
C VAL A 155 2.66 11.29 -32.01
N ILE A 156 2.16 10.09 -31.67
CA ILE A 156 1.77 9.09 -32.67
C ILE A 156 0.65 9.60 -33.56
N SER A 157 -0.35 10.30 -33.01
CA SER A 157 -1.45 10.88 -33.79
C SER A 157 -0.94 11.91 -34.81
N ILE A 158 0.01 12.75 -34.41
CA ILE A 158 0.63 13.71 -35.33
C ILE A 158 1.35 12.99 -36.46
N VAL A 159 2.16 11.97 -36.17
CA VAL A 159 2.92 11.20 -37.17
C VAL A 159 1.98 10.45 -38.16
N VAL A 160 0.80 10.05 -37.72
CA VAL A 160 -0.19 9.36 -38.59
C VAL A 160 -0.93 10.34 -39.51
N ILE A 161 -1.16 11.59 -39.05
CA ILE A 161 -1.87 12.61 -39.82
C ILE A 161 -0.97 13.22 -40.92
N PHE A 162 0.33 13.34 -40.68
CA PHE A 162 1.32 13.85 -41.63
C PHE A 162 2.04 12.72 -42.41
#